data_54e3fc7c5c372d21c68b4fa295a8f6f5
#
_entry.id   54e3fc7c5c372d21c68b4fa295a8f6f5
#
_cell.length_a   1.000
_cell.length_b   1.000
_cell.length_c   1.000
_cell.angle_alpha   90.00
_cell.angle_beta   90.00
_cell.angle_gamma   90.00
#
_symmetry.space_group_name_H-M   'P 1'
#
loop_
_entity.id
_entity.type
_entity.pdbx_description
1 polymer ?
#
loop_
_entity_poly.entity_id
_entity_poly.type
_entity_poly.pdbx_seq_one_letter_code
_entity_poly.pdbx_strand_id
1 'polypeptide(L)'
;MTPNAFWMSSILKSVESGPSERELYEAPLLDRWSNVSFPNEDVMRLFGIVTGHPTICDRTLTTSPLFAVDLSVGLARTRSRWYRLTSNFVPANEDEKQAELDALVAALDVQRTSLRNQLNDPMEVE
;
A
#
# COMPACT_ATOMS: atom_id res chain seq x y z
N MET A 1 -24.70 2.31 6.74
CA MET A 1 -23.31 2.52 6.35
C MET A 1 -22.38 2.17 7.50
N THR A 2 -21.33 1.47 7.23
CA THR A 2 -20.37 1.13 8.25
C THR A 2 -19.33 2.25 8.37
N PRO A 3 -18.75 2.44 9.57
CA PRO A 3 -17.67 3.42 9.73
C PRO A 3 -16.48 3.16 8.80
N ASN A 4 -16.29 1.92 8.37
CA ASN A 4 -15.16 1.57 7.52
C ASN A 4 -15.24 2.18 6.12
N ALA A 5 -16.46 2.45 5.63
CA ALA A 5 -16.62 3.02 4.29
C ALA A 5 -15.97 4.41 4.18
N PHE A 6 -15.94 5.15 5.27
CA PHE A 6 -15.37 6.49 5.26
C PHE A 6 -13.87 6.48 4.95
N TRP A 7 -13.10 5.66 5.67
CA TRP A 7 -11.66 5.64 5.45
C TRP A 7 -11.31 4.99 4.11
N MET A 8 -12.10 4.02 3.65
CA MET A 8 -11.87 3.41 2.35
C MET A 8 -12.03 4.43 1.23
N SER A 9 -13.08 5.25 1.30
CA SER A 9 -13.29 6.30 0.32
C SER A 9 -12.13 7.30 0.31
N SER A 10 -11.67 7.69 1.48
CA SER A 10 -10.55 8.62 1.61
C SER A 10 -9.27 8.06 1.00
N ILE A 11 -8.97 6.80 1.26
CA ILE A 11 -7.77 6.16 0.72
C ILE A 11 -7.84 6.03 -0.79
N LEU A 12 -9.00 5.63 -1.33
CA LEU A 12 -9.14 5.51 -2.78
C LEU A 12 -8.96 6.83 -3.47
N LYS A 13 -9.47 7.92 -2.90
CA LYS A 13 -9.25 9.26 -3.44
C LYS A 13 -7.77 9.64 -3.39
N SER A 14 -7.11 9.32 -2.29
CA SER A 14 -5.68 9.58 -2.15
C SER A 14 -4.86 8.86 -3.22
N VAL A 15 -5.20 7.60 -3.48
CA VAL A 15 -4.53 6.81 -4.51
C VAL A 15 -4.74 7.42 -5.90
N GLU A 16 -5.97 7.83 -6.19
CA GLU A 16 -6.30 8.38 -7.51
C GLU A 16 -5.61 9.71 -7.75
N SER A 17 -5.50 10.53 -6.72
CA SER A 17 -4.89 11.87 -6.82
C SER A 17 -3.37 11.83 -6.71
N GLY A 18 -2.84 10.77 -6.13
CA GLY A 18 -1.44 10.71 -5.77
C GLY A 18 -1.13 11.55 -4.53
N PRO A 19 0.09 11.48 -4.02
CA PRO A 19 0.46 12.26 -2.84
C PRO A 19 0.56 13.74 -3.17
N SER A 20 0.16 14.58 -2.23
CA SER A 20 0.43 16.01 -2.31
C SER A 20 1.93 16.23 -2.15
N GLU A 21 2.40 17.46 -2.47
CA GLU A 21 3.81 17.79 -2.29
C GLU A 21 4.24 17.59 -0.85
N ARG A 22 3.39 17.97 0.10
CA ARG A 22 3.67 17.81 1.51
C ARG A 22 3.74 16.33 1.90
N GLU A 23 2.79 15.54 1.43
CA GLU A 23 2.78 14.11 1.72
C GLU A 23 4.01 13.43 1.17
N LEU A 24 4.43 13.81 -0.04
CA LEU A 24 5.62 13.26 -0.65
C LEU A 24 6.87 13.65 0.14
N TYR A 25 6.95 14.90 0.57
CA TYR A 25 8.07 15.38 1.36
C TYR A 25 8.17 14.65 2.70
N GLU A 26 7.03 14.39 3.33
CA GLU A 26 6.98 13.76 4.65
C GLU A 26 6.98 12.23 4.60
N ALA A 27 6.85 11.65 3.42
CA ALA A 27 6.78 10.20 3.29
C ALA A 27 8.09 9.56 3.74
N PRO A 28 8.02 8.60 4.66
CA PRO A 28 9.24 7.89 5.07
C PRO A 28 9.74 6.99 3.95
N LEU A 29 11.03 6.68 4.00
CA LEU A 29 11.66 5.80 3.04
C LEU A 29 11.59 4.37 3.57
N LEU A 30 11.23 3.44 2.71
CA LEU A 30 11.22 2.02 3.04
C LEU A 30 12.23 1.32 2.14
N ASP A 31 13.27 0.77 2.76
CA ASP A 31 14.38 0.13 2.06
C ASP A 31 14.33 -1.37 2.28
N ARG A 32 14.87 -2.13 1.33
CA ARG A 32 14.92 -3.59 1.39
C ARG A 32 13.54 -4.16 1.72
N TRP A 33 12.56 -3.68 0.99
CA TRP A 33 11.17 -3.97 1.27
C TRP A 33 10.72 -5.24 0.56
N SER A 34 9.66 -5.82 1.10
CA SER A 34 8.96 -6.94 0.46
C SER A 34 7.49 -6.87 0.86
N ASN A 35 6.66 -7.51 0.06
CA ASN A 35 5.26 -7.65 0.43
C ASN A 35 5.09 -8.90 1.28
N VAL A 36 4.27 -8.79 2.31
CA VAL A 36 4.01 -9.91 3.22
C VAL A 36 2.51 -10.07 3.41
N SER A 37 2.10 -11.32 3.64
CA SER A 37 0.71 -11.66 3.95
C SER A 37 0.73 -12.57 5.15
N PHE A 38 -0.21 -12.35 6.06
CA PHE A 38 -0.33 -13.21 7.24
C PHE A 38 -1.49 -14.18 7.05
N PRO A 39 -1.39 -15.41 7.60
CA PRO A 39 -2.37 -16.46 7.32
C PRO A 39 -3.82 -16.09 7.63
N ASN A 40 -4.03 -15.22 8.60
CA ASN A 40 -5.39 -14.87 9.04
C ASN A 40 -5.86 -13.52 8.48
N GLU A 41 -5.15 -12.99 7.49
CA GLU A 41 -5.51 -11.69 6.92
C GLU A 41 -5.72 -11.82 5.41
N ASP A 42 -6.69 -11.05 4.91
CA ASP A 42 -6.94 -10.95 3.47
C ASP A 42 -6.29 -9.71 2.87
N VAL A 43 -5.28 -9.17 3.54
CA VAL A 43 -4.62 -7.95 3.11
C VAL A 43 -3.13 -8.19 2.97
N MET A 44 -2.51 -7.39 2.12
CA MET A 44 -1.06 -7.37 1.99
C MET A 44 -0.49 -6.21 2.77
N ARG A 45 0.74 -6.39 3.26
CA ARG A 45 1.48 -5.33 3.96
C ARG A 45 2.87 -5.30 3.38
N LEU A 46 3.60 -4.23 3.66
CA LEU A 46 5.01 -4.15 3.31
C LEU A 46 5.86 -4.33 4.55
N PHE A 47 6.99 -4.97 4.40
CA PHE A 47 8.00 -5.13 5.44
C PHE A 47 9.30 -4.57 4.90
N GLY A 48 10.03 -3.84 5.73
CA GLY A 48 11.31 -3.30 5.30
C GLY A 48 11.96 -2.48 6.40
N ILE A 49 12.99 -1.74 6.02
CA ILE A 49 13.70 -0.86 6.94
C ILE A 49 13.22 0.55 6.69
N VAL A 50 12.59 1.15 7.70
CA VAL A 50 12.01 2.48 7.57
C VAL A 50 12.97 3.55 8.07
N THR A 51 13.01 4.68 7.37
CA THR A 51 13.81 5.85 7.71
C THR A 51 12.95 7.09 7.56
N GLY A 52 13.02 8.00 8.52
CA GLY A 52 12.32 9.28 8.41
C GLY A 52 10.84 9.21 8.72
N HIS A 53 10.40 8.20 9.45
CA HIS A 53 9.01 8.12 9.88
C HIS A 53 8.76 9.12 11.01
N PRO A 54 7.65 9.87 10.97
CA PRO A 54 7.42 10.94 11.94
C PRO A 54 7.27 10.47 13.39
N THR A 55 6.82 9.24 13.62
CA THR A 55 6.57 8.75 14.98
C THR A 55 7.31 7.46 15.32
N ILE A 56 8.01 6.87 14.39
CA ILE A 56 8.71 5.60 14.58
C ILE A 56 10.19 5.81 14.31
N CYS A 57 11.05 5.35 15.23
CA CYS A 57 12.49 5.40 15.04
C CYS A 57 12.90 4.53 13.85
N ASP A 58 14.03 4.87 13.23
CA ASP A 58 14.57 4.08 12.12
C ASP A 58 14.78 2.63 12.55
N ARG A 59 14.09 1.70 11.89
CA ARG A 59 14.14 0.29 12.23
C ARG A 59 13.37 -0.52 11.19
N THR A 60 13.36 -1.86 11.36
CA THR A 60 12.47 -2.69 10.57
C THR A 60 11.02 -2.42 10.97
N LEU A 61 10.14 -2.53 9.99
CA LEU A 61 8.73 -2.17 10.16
C LEU A 61 7.87 -3.02 9.25
N THR A 62 6.72 -3.45 9.77
CA THR A 62 5.63 -3.99 8.96
C THR A 62 4.56 -2.89 8.89
N THR A 63 4.19 -2.50 7.68
CA THR A 63 3.25 -1.40 7.51
C THR A 63 1.81 -1.82 7.81
N SER A 64 0.93 -0.84 7.89
CA SER A 64 -0.51 -1.09 7.83
C SER A 64 -0.87 -1.64 6.43
N PRO A 65 -2.12 -2.10 6.24
CA PRO A 65 -2.49 -2.72 4.95
C PRO A 65 -2.17 -1.84 3.76
N LEU A 66 -1.71 -2.49 2.69
CA LEU A 66 -1.26 -1.85 1.47
C LEU A 66 -2.42 -1.69 0.50
N PHE A 67 -2.53 -0.53 -0.13
CA PHE A 67 -3.59 -0.24 -1.10
C PHE A 67 -3.09 0.09 -2.49
N ALA A 68 -1.87 0.56 -2.62
CA ALA A 68 -1.33 0.89 -3.94
C ALA A 68 0.18 0.88 -3.92
N VAL A 69 0.76 0.50 -5.06
CA VAL A 69 2.18 0.59 -5.31
C VAL A 69 2.36 1.14 -6.71
N ASP A 70 3.19 2.16 -6.84
CA ASP A 70 3.61 2.68 -8.14
C ASP A 70 5.11 2.50 -8.24
N LEU A 71 5.52 1.43 -8.91
CA LEU A 71 6.93 1.07 -9.00
C LEU A 71 7.71 2.01 -9.91
N SER A 72 7.02 2.69 -10.83
CA SER A 72 7.70 3.60 -11.76
C SER A 72 8.28 4.81 -11.05
N VAL A 73 7.65 5.24 -9.95
CA VAL A 73 8.12 6.38 -9.17
C VAL A 73 8.53 6.00 -7.75
N GLY A 74 8.39 4.72 -7.39
CA GLY A 74 8.80 4.25 -6.07
C GLY A 74 7.92 4.76 -4.94
N LEU A 75 6.61 4.63 -5.07
CA LEU A 75 5.66 5.06 -4.05
C LEU A 75 4.74 3.92 -3.66
N ALA A 76 4.33 3.92 -2.40
CA ALA A 76 3.33 2.99 -1.89
C ALA A 76 2.37 3.74 -0.99
N ARG A 77 1.10 3.38 -1.07
CA ARG A 77 0.08 3.92 -0.16
C ARG A 77 -0.45 2.79 0.71
N THR A 78 -0.23 2.91 2.01
CA THR A 78 -0.84 2.02 2.98
C THR A 78 -2.08 2.70 3.56
N ARG A 79 -2.77 2.02 4.46
CA ARG A 79 -3.92 2.63 5.13
C ARG A 79 -3.51 3.92 5.86
N SER A 80 -2.31 3.94 6.41
CA SER A 80 -1.87 5.05 7.27
C SER A 80 -1.26 6.20 6.52
N ARG A 81 -0.48 5.92 5.45
CA ARG A 81 0.29 6.99 4.80
C ARG A 81 0.92 6.53 3.49
N TRP A 82 1.56 7.50 2.82
CA TRP A 82 2.43 7.22 1.69
C TRP A 82 3.82 6.88 2.19
N TYR A 83 4.49 5.98 1.46
CA TYR A 83 5.89 5.63 1.66
C TYR A 83 6.63 5.81 0.36
N ARG A 84 7.91 6.20 0.45
CA ARG A 84 8.82 6.16 -0.69
C ARG A 84 9.54 4.82 -0.64
N LEU A 85 9.59 4.14 -1.76
CA LEU A 85 10.23 2.83 -1.85
C LEU A 85 11.57 2.98 -2.54
N THR A 86 12.59 2.28 -2.02
CA THR A 86 13.86 2.16 -2.75
C THR A 86 13.68 1.13 -3.85
N SER A 87 14.70 1.01 -4.71
CA SER A 87 14.70 -0.04 -5.71
C SER A 87 15.08 -1.40 -5.13
N ASN A 88 15.38 -1.46 -3.83
CA ASN A 88 15.86 -2.67 -3.16
C ASN A 88 14.68 -3.52 -2.67
N PHE A 89 13.96 -4.09 -3.62
CA PHE A 89 12.93 -5.07 -3.32
C PHE A 89 13.61 -6.42 -3.00
N VAL A 90 13.16 -7.08 -1.93
CA VAL A 90 13.70 -8.37 -1.51
C VAL A 90 12.65 -9.45 -1.74
N PRO A 91 12.69 -10.14 -2.88
CA PRO A 91 11.70 -11.19 -3.18
C PRO A 91 12.01 -12.47 -2.40
N ALA A 92 10.99 -13.31 -2.25
CA ALA A 92 11.17 -14.63 -1.66
C ALA A 92 12.06 -15.49 -2.57
N ASN A 93 12.02 -15.26 -3.87
CA ASN A 93 12.84 -15.95 -4.87
C ASN A 93 13.38 -14.91 -5.83
N GLU A 94 14.70 -14.73 -5.85
CA GLU A 94 15.33 -13.71 -6.67
C GLU A 94 15.11 -13.92 -8.18
N ASP A 95 14.99 -15.16 -8.61
CA ASP A 95 14.76 -15.47 -10.00
C ASP A 95 13.37 -15.05 -10.47
N GLU A 96 12.48 -14.80 -9.54
CA GLU A 96 11.09 -14.42 -9.83
C GLU A 96 10.77 -12.99 -9.43
N LYS A 97 11.79 -12.17 -9.26
CA LYS A 97 11.60 -10.80 -8.78
C LYS A 97 10.55 -10.03 -9.58
N GLN A 98 10.68 -10.04 -10.91
CA GLN A 98 9.75 -9.29 -11.75
C GLN A 98 8.35 -9.88 -11.68
N ALA A 99 8.24 -11.20 -11.65
CA ALA A 99 6.95 -11.86 -11.56
C ALA A 99 6.26 -11.52 -10.22
N GLU A 100 7.01 -11.47 -9.13
CA GLU A 100 6.45 -11.09 -7.84
C GLU A 100 5.96 -9.65 -7.83
N LEU A 101 6.72 -8.73 -8.43
CA LEU A 101 6.32 -7.34 -8.53
C LEU A 101 5.05 -7.20 -9.37
N ASP A 102 4.99 -7.88 -10.50
CA ASP A 102 3.82 -7.84 -11.37
C ASP A 102 2.59 -8.40 -10.65
N ALA A 103 2.77 -9.51 -9.93
CA ALA A 103 1.68 -10.12 -9.17
C ALA A 103 1.18 -9.20 -8.07
N LEU A 104 2.08 -8.49 -7.41
CA LEU A 104 1.71 -7.53 -6.36
C LEU A 104 0.85 -6.41 -6.94
N VAL A 105 1.28 -5.82 -8.03
CA VAL A 105 0.54 -4.73 -8.67
C VAL A 105 -0.84 -5.22 -9.12
N ALA A 106 -0.90 -6.40 -9.74
CA ALA A 106 -2.18 -6.96 -10.20
C ALA A 106 -3.12 -7.23 -9.04
N ALA A 107 -2.61 -7.78 -7.94
CA ALA A 107 -3.44 -8.07 -6.77
C ALA A 107 -3.99 -6.79 -6.15
N LEU A 108 -3.19 -5.74 -6.10
CA LEU A 108 -3.64 -4.46 -5.57
C LEU A 108 -4.69 -3.81 -6.46
N ASP A 109 -4.57 -3.95 -7.77
CA ASP A 109 -5.58 -3.43 -8.68
C ASP A 109 -6.92 -4.12 -8.48
N VAL A 110 -6.90 -5.45 -8.31
CA VAL A 110 -8.12 -6.21 -8.01
C VAL A 110 -8.73 -5.76 -6.69
N GLN A 111 -7.90 -5.59 -5.67
CA GLN A 111 -8.35 -5.15 -4.37
C GLN A 111 -9.02 -3.77 -4.44
N ARG A 112 -8.40 -2.82 -5.13
CA ARG A 112 -8.96 -1.48 -5.26
C ARG A 112 -10.27 -1.49 -6.03
N THR A 113 -10.36 -2.29 -7.07
CA THR A 113 -11.60 -2.41 -7.83
C THR A 113 -12.73 -2.96 -6.97
N SER A 114 -12.42 -3.97 -6.17
CA SER A 114 -13.40 -4.55 -5.25
C SER A 114 -13.89 -3.53 -4.23
N LEU A 115 -12.96 -2.76 -3.64
CA LEU A 115 -13.33 -1.73 -2.68
C LEU A 115 -14.17 -0.63 -3.30
N ARG A 116 -13.81 -0.20 -4.52
CA ARG A 116 -14.57 0.82 -5.23
C ARG A 116 -15.97 0.33 -5.52
N ASN A 117 -16.11 -0.92 -5.92
CA ASN A 117 -17.41 -1.50 -6.18
C ASN A 117 -18.27 -1.57 -4.93
N GLN A 118 -17.67 -1.88 -3.78
CA GLN A 118 -18.38 -1.88 -2.51
C GLN A 118 -18.90 -0.50 -2.16
N LEU A 119 -18.10 0.53 -2.40
CA LEU A 119 -18.49 1.91 -2.08
C LEU A 119 -19.55 2.44 -3.01
N ASN A 120 -19.56 1.98 -4.27
CA ASN A 120 -20.49 2.44 -5.28
C ASN A 120 -21.69 1.53 -5.48
N ASP A 121 -21.78 0.46 -4.71
CA ASP A 121 -22.81 -0.56 -4.88
C ASP A 121 -24.17 0.01 -4.50
N PRO A 122 -25.10 0.09 -5.45
CA PRO A 122 -26.45 0.59 -5.16
C PRO A 122 -27.24 -0.35 -4.28
N MET A 123 -26.70 -1.47 -3.99
CA MET A 123 -27.32 -2.43 -3.10
C MET A 123 -27.73 -1.84 -1.77
N GLU A 124 -27.00 -0.85 -1.32
CA GLU A 124 -27.34 -0.23 -0.05
C GLU A 124 -28.73 0.32 -0.02
N VAL A 125 -29.29 0.57 -1.17
CA VAL A 125 -30.66 1.09 -1.21
C VAL A 125 -31.68 0.02 -0.95
N GLU A 126 -31.28 -1.20 -0.97
CA GLU A 126 -32.19 -2.27 -0.63
C GLU A 126 -32.49 -2.29 0.87
#